data_b325bf13ada6ccddc3268f9eb348f155
#
_entry.id   b325bf13ada6ccddc3268f9eb348f155
#
_cell.length_a   1.000
_cell.length_b   1.000
_cell.length_c   1.000
_cell.angle_alpha   90.00
_cell.angle_beta   90.00
_cell.angle_gamma   90.00
#
_symmetry.space_group_name_H-M   'P 1'
#
loop_
_entity.id
_entity.type
_entity.pdbx_description
1 polymer ?
#
loop_
_entity_poly.entity_id
_entity_poly.type
_entity_poly.pdbx_seq_one_letter_code
_entity_poly.pdbx_strand_id
1 'polypeptide(L)'
;MNPRTRWILIALGVMVLILVVILAVWVTSKKAAAGPGEEPPKGPVVDGQVANAPKIGRFDLGEFVATSRDEELHYIKVEVQIGFLGSLEKELEDRKGELRDAITTILMKLTTQRAKEDYIDHFLHKDIEKQLNLILGTSTSESRIIKVFIPTFLIN
;
A
#
# COMPACT_ATOMS: atom_id res chain seq x y z
N MET A 1 -53.14 0.42 -22.74
CA MET A 1 -51.86 -0.06 -22.13
C MET A 1 -51.80 0.40 -20.67
N ASN A 2 -51.77 -0.56 -19.73
CA ASN A 2 -51.82 -0.27 -18.29
C ASN A 2 -50.59 0.56 -17.85
N PRO A 3 -50.72 1.58 -17.02
CA PRO A 3 -49.58 2.39 -16.57
C PRO A 3 -48.49 1.57 -15.88
N ARG A 4 -48.85 0.49 -15.23
CA ARG A 4 -47.90 -0.46 -14.59
C ARG A 4 -47.00 -1.17 -15.62
N THR A 5 -47.53 -1.50 -16.81
CA THR A 5 -46.76 -2.17 -17.88
C THR A 5 -45.72 -1.26 -18.49
N ARG A 6 -45.97 0.07 -18.56
CA ARG A 6 -45.02 1.07 -19.07
C ARG A 6 -43.79 1.19 -18.13
N TRP A 7 -43.99 1.21 -16.83
CA TRP A 7 -42.92 1.29 -15.84
C TRP A 7 -42.04 0.04 -15.85
N ILE A 8 -42.64 -1.15 -16.04
CA ILE A 8 -41.86 -2.41 -16.13
C ILE A 8 -41.00 -2.42 -17.38
N LEU A 9 -41.50 -1.94 -18.53
CA LEU A 9 -40.70 -1.87 -19.76
C LEU A 9 -39.54 -0.86 -19.66
N ILE A 10 -39.74 0.27 -18.97
CA ILE A 10 -38.70 1.26 -18.76
C ILE A 10 -37.62 0.69 -17.83
N ALA A 11 -37.99 0.03 -16.72
CA ALA A 11 -37.06 -0.61 -15.80
C ALA A 11 -36.25 -1.71 -16.47
N LEU A 12 -36.88 -2.52 -17.32
CA LEU A 12 -36.21 -3.57 -18.10
C LEU A 12 -35.19 -2.97 -19.09
N GLY A 13 -35.53 -1.89 -19.77
CA GLY A 13 -34.64 -1.18 -20.70
C GLY A 13 -33.40 -0.60 -20.01
N VAL A 14 -33.56 0.00 -18.83
CA VAL A 14 -32.46 0.53 -18.04
C VAL A 14 -31.53 -0.59 -17.55
N MET A 15 -32.12 -1.72 -17.12
CA MET A 15 -31.31 -2.86 -16.66
C MET A 15 -30.45 -3.47 -17.78
N VAL A 16 -31.02 -3.59 -18.99
CA VAL A 16 -30.26 -4.08 -20.15
C VAL A 16 -29.14 -3.10 -20.52
N LEU A 17 -29.38 -1.80 -20.46
CA LEU A 17 -28.37 -0.78 -20.78
C LEU A 17 -27.20 -0.82 -19.80
N ILE A 18 -27.47 -0.98 -18.51
CA ILE A 18 -26.44 -1.13 -17.49
C ILE A 18 -25.59 -2.41 -17.74
N LEU A 19 -26.24 -3.50 -18.11
CA LEU A 19 -25.58 -4.78 -18.40
C LEU A 19 -24.64 -4.68 -19.61
N VAL A 20 -25.07 -3.97 -20.66
CA VAL A 20 -24.23 -3.71 -21.85
C VAL A 20 -23.01 -2.86 -21.51
N VAL A 21 -23.16 -1.83 -20.66
CA VAL A 21 -22.02 -0.99 -20.22
C VAL A 21 -21.01 -1.80 -19.40
N ILE A 22 -21.49 -2.64 -18.49
CA ILE A 22 -20.60 -3.51 -17.69
C ILE A 22 -19.84 -4.49 -18.58
N LEU A 23 -20.52 -5.07 -19.59
CA LEU A 23 -19.88 -6.00 -20.54
C LEU A 23 -18.84 -5.29 -21.40
N ALA A 24 -19.11 -4.06 -21.84
CA ALA A 24 -18.16 -3.27 -22.63
C ALA A 24 -16.89 -2.93 -21.84
N VAL A 25 -17.00 -2.58 -20.56
CA VAL A 25 -15.86 -2.34 -19.68
C VAL A 25 -15.07 -3.63 -19.44
N TRP A 26 -15.75 -4.77 -19.32
CA TRP A 26 -15.10 -6.07 -19.10
C TRP A 26 -14.29 -6.57 -20.31
N VAL A 27 -14.80 -6.33 -21.53
CA VAL A 27 -14.14 -6.71 -22.78
C VAL A 27 -12.90 -5.86 -23.05
N THR A 28 -12.93 -4.57 -22.70
CA THR A 28 -11.75 -3.68 -22.84
C THR A 28 -10.67 -4.00 -21.82
N SER A 29 -11.02 -4.47 -20.62
CA SER A 29 -10.04 -4.87 -19.59
C SER A 29 -9.29 -6.18 -19.90
N LYS A 30 -9.86 -7.07 -20.73
CA LYS A 30 -9.21 -8.36 -21.08
C LYS A 30 -8.21 -8.28 -22.24
N LYS A 31 -8.09 -7.15 -22.92
CA LYS A 31 -7.17 -6.99 -24.06
C LYS A 31 -5.73 -6.60 -23.67
N ALA A 32 -5.42 -6.51 -22.37
CA ALA A 32 -4.10 -6.14 -21.86
C ALA A 32 -3.27 -7.33 -21.31
N ALA A 33 -3.58 -8.58 -21.67
CA ALA A 33 -2.78 -9.72 -21.21
C ALA A 33 -2.76 -10.81 -22.29
N ALA A 34 -1.84 -10.73 -23.26
CA ALA A 34 -1.15 -11.86 -23.89
C ALA A 34 -0.38 -11.42 -25.13
N GLY A 35 0.95 -11.61 -25.12
CA GLY A 35 1.81 -11.68 -26.28
C GLY A 35 3.28 -11.50 -25.93
N PRO A 36 4.15 -12.53 -26.19
CA PRO A 36 5.57 -12.42 -25.92
C PRO A 36 6.31 -11.79 -27.10
N GLY A 37 7.21 -10.83 -26.79
CA GLY A 37 8.36 -10.52 -27.63
C GLY A 37 8.12 -9.75 -28.91
N GLU A 38 8.19 -8.41 -28.81
CA GLU A 38 8.69 -7.56 -29.89
C GLU A 38 9.29 -6.29 -29.27
N GLU A 39 10.46 -5.91 -29.75
CA GLU A 39 11.17 -4.69 -29.39
C GLU A 39 10.26 -3.46 -29.60
N PRO A 40 10.31 -2.46 -28.70
CA PRO A 40 9.49 -1.25 -28.88
C PRO A 40 10.00 -0.44 -30.08
N PRO A 41 9.13 -0.04 -31.02
CA PRO A 41 9.50 0.87 -32.08
C PRO A 41 9.89 2.22 -31.46
N LYS A 42 11.02 2.76 -31.88
CA LYS A 42 11.44 4.14 -31.64
C LYS A 42 10.39 5.10 -32.21
N GLY A 43 9.40 5.47 -31.39
CA GLY A 43 8.51 6.57 -31.67
C GLY A 43 9.16 7.91 -31.32
N PRO A 44 8.72 9.03 -31.92
CA PRO A 44 9.37 10.32 -31.77
C PRO A 44 9.33 10.78 -30.31
N VAL A 45 10.49 11.23 -29.81
CA VAL A 45 10.67 11.88 -28.51
C VAL A 45 9.81 13.14 -28.55
N VAL A 46 8.65 13.10 -27.90
CA VAL A 46 7.91 14.30 -27.57
C VAL A 46 8.58 14.87 -26.32
N ASP A 47 9.42 15.90 -26.52
CA ASP A 47 9.87 16.79 -25.46
C ASP A 47 8.63 17.47 -24.83
N GLY A 48 8.00 16.78 -23.91
CA GLY A 48 7.00 17.29 -23.00
C GLY A 48 7.54 17.12 -21.60
N GLN A 49 8.02 18.20 -21.02
CA GLN A 49 8.41 18.34 -19.62
C GLN A 49 7.40 17.59 -18.70
N VAL A 50 7.72 16.38 -18.31
CA VAL A 50 7.17 15.79 -17.08
C VAL A 50 7.96 16.41 -15.95
N ALA A 51 7.56 17.64 -15.61
CA ALA A 51 8.09 18.37 -14.49
C ALA A 51 7.94 17.52 -13.23
N ASN A 52 9.07 17.04 -12.69
CA ASN A 52 9.29 16.74 -11.27
C ASN A 52 8.15 16.03 -10.51
N ALA A 53 7.68 14.90 -10.98
CA ALA A 53 7.00 13.99 -10.08
C ALA A 53 8.04 13.54 -9.03
N PRO A 54 7.75 13.68 -7.72
CA PRO A 54 8.71 13.30 -6.70
C PRO A 54 9.04 11.81 -6.86
N LYS A 55 10.33 11.51 -6.95
CA LYS A 55 10.81 10.14 -7.07
C LYS A 55 10.41 9.36 -5.82
N ILE A 56 9.57 8.35 -6.00
CA ILE A 56 9.18 7.45 -4.93
C ILE A 56 10.19 6.29 -4.88
N GLY A 57 10.92 6.19 -3.78
CA GLY A 57 11.84 5.10 -3.51
C GLY A 57 11.21 4.04 -2.62
N ARG A 58 11.82 2.85 -2.59
CA ARG A 58 11.52 1.80 -1.62
C ARG A 58 12.78 1.40 -0.88
N PHE A 59 12.64 1.14 0.41
CA PHE A 59 13.74 0.70 1.27
C PHE A 59 13.26 -0.46 2.14
N ASP A 60 14.08 -1.51 2.20
CA ASP A 60 13.80 -2.70 3.00
C ASP A 60 14.48 -2.60 4.36
N LEU A 61 13.67 -2.54 5.42
CA LEU A 61 14.13 -2.57 6.79
C LEU A 61 14.38 -4.00 7.29
N GLY A 62 13.88 -5.00 6.56
CA GLY A 62 14.05 -6.42 6.84
C GLY A 62 13.05 -7.00 7.82
N GLU A 63 13.41 -8.16 8.35
CA GLU A 63 12.60 -8.95 9.28
C GLU A 63 12.81 -8.49 10.72
N PHE A 64 11.73 -8.54 11.50
CA PHE A 64 11.67 -8.26 12.93
C PHE A 64 11.02 -9.42 13.65
N VAL A 65 11.58 -9.79 14.79
CA VAL A 65 10.97 -10.73 15.71
C VAL A 65 10.96 -10.07 17.10
N ALA A 66 9.80 -9.91 17.68
CA ALA A 66 9.63 -9.30 18.99
C ALA A 66 8.76 -10.19 19.87
N THR A 67 9.06 -10.20 21.17
CA THR A 67 8.18 -10.84 22.15
C THR A 67 6.97 -9.97 22.40
N SER A 68 5.77 -10.57 22.40
CA SER A 68 4.54 -9.85 22.76
C SER A 68 4.52 -9.49 24.25
N ARG A 69 3.62 -8.59 24.61
CA ARG A 69 3.41 -8.18 26.02
C ARG A 69 2.39 -9.07 26.76
N ASP A 70 2.05 -10.22 26.20
CA ASP A 70 1.14 -11.16 26.86
C ASP A 70 1.81 -11.82 28.07
N GLU A 71 1.02 -12.41 28.97
CA GLU A 71 1.54 -13.21 30.12
C GLU A 71 2.24 -14.48 29.62
N GLU A 72 1.71 -15.09 28.56
CA GLU A 72 2.35 -16.21 27.88
C GLU A 72 3.34 -15.73 26.84
N LEU A 73 4.41 -16.48 26.64
CA LEU A 73 5.46 -16.14 25.69
C LEU A 73 4.99 -16.36 24.26
N HIS A 74 4.68 -15.27 23.56
CA HIS A 74 4.38 -15.27 22.14
C HIS A 74 5.35 -14.38 21.38
N TYR A 75 5.55 -14.67 20.10
CA TYR A 75 6.40 -13.91 19.20
C TYR A 75 5.58 -13.30 18.08
N ILE A 76 5.82 -12.01 17.82
CA ILE A 76 5.31 -11.29 16.67
C ILE A 76 6.46 -11.18 15.66
N LYS A 77 6.27 -11.76 14.49
CA LYS A 77 7.22 -11.70 13.38
C LYS A 77 6.63 -10.88 12.25
N VAL A 78 7.35 -9.85 11.83
CA VAL A 78 6.95 -8.97 10.71
C VAL A 78 8.12 -8.71 9.78
N GLU A 79 7.83 -8.51 8.51
CA GLU A 79 8.76 -7.93 7.54
C GLU A 79 8.29 -6.53 7.22
N VAL A 80 9.20 -5.54 7.21
CA VAL A 80 8.83 -4.13 7.02
C VAL A 80 9.61 -3.53 5.87
N GLN A 81 8.86 -2.95 4.94
CA GLN A 81 9.39 -2.15 3.83
C GLN A 81 8.74 -0.77 3.87
N ILE A 82 9.47 0.27 3.48
CA ILE A 82 8.98 1.64 3.48
C ILE A 82 9.05 2.26 2.08
N GLY A 83 8.02 3.05 1.74
CA GLY A 83 8.00 3.93 0.59
C GLY A 83 8.32 5.37 1.03
N PHE A 84 9.21 6.04 0.32
CA PHE A 84 9.67 7.38 0.68
C PHE A 84 9.76 8.31 -0.53
N LEU A 85 9.79 9.61 -0.27
CA LEU A 85 9.94 10.65 -1.29
C LEU A 85 11.37 11.17 -1.35
N GLY A 86 11.82 11.46 -2.57
CA GLY A 86 13.12 12.09 -2.82
C GLY A 86 14.31 11.13 -2.73
N SER A 87 15.47 11.63 -2.29
CA SER A 87 16.72 10.88 -2.19
C SER A 87 17.06 10.64 -0.72
N LEU A 88 16.46 9.61 -0.14
CA LEU A 88 16.58 9.27 1.28
C LEU A 88 17.43 8.03 1.54
N GLU A 89 17.80 7.27 0.51
CA GLU A 89 18.41 5.94 0.66
C GLU A 89 19.62 5.95 1.59
N LYS A 90 20.51 6.94 1.43
CA LYS A 90 21.71 7.04 2.25
C LYS A 90 21.38 7.32 3.72
N GLU A 91 20.47 8.27 3.97
CA GLU A 91 20.05 8.61 5.34
C GLU A 91 19.34 7.43 6.01
N LEU A 92 18.51 6.71 5.27
CA LEU A 92 17.84 5.49 5.76
C LEU A 92 18.85 4.39 6.10
N GLU A 93 19.89 4.21 5.28
CA GLU A 93 20.95 3.22 5.57
C GLU A 93 21.80 3.64 6.78
N ASP A 94 22.22 4.93 6.83
CA ASP A 94 23.01 5.47 7.95
C ASP A 94 22.26 5.36 9.30
N ARG A 95 20.92 5.48 9.29
CA ARG A 95 20.04 5.44 10.48
C ARG A 95 19.28 4.12 10.63
N LYS A 96 19.57 3.12 9.84
CA LYS A 96 18.82 1.85 9.80
C LYS A 96 18.70 1.20 11.18
N GLY A 97 19.77 1.23 11.99
CA GLY A 97 19.74 0.70 13.34
C GLY A 97 18.71 1.39 14.23
N GLU A 98 18.65 2.72 14.19
CA GLU A 98 17.71 3.53 14.97
C GLU A 98 16.24 3.28 14.51
N LEU A 99 16.03 3.21 13.20
CA LEU A 99 14.72 2.91 12.62
C LEU A 99 14.24 1.51 13.03
N ARG A 100 15.14 0.53 13.01
CA ARG A 100 14.83 -0.86 13.42
C ARG A 100 14.51 -0.95 14.91
N ASP A 101 15.26 -0.27 15.76
CA ASP A 101 15.01 -0.23 17.21
C ASP A 101 13.63 0.33 17.53
N ALA A 102 13.25 1.41 16.86
CA ALA A 102 11.93 2.02 17.01
C ALA A 102 10.79 1.04 16.66
N ILE A 103 10.91 0.31 15.54
CA ILE A 103 9.91 -0.69 15.14
C ILE A 103 9.83 -1.82 16.16
N THR A 104 10.98 -2.34 16.59
CA THR A 104 11.03 -3.38 17.62
C THR A 104 10.35 -2.92 18.91
N THR A 105 10.60 -1.68 19.33
CA THR A 105 9.96 -1.07 20.49
C THR A 105 8.44 -0.97 20.35
N ILE A 106 7.93 -0.65 19.17
CA ILE A 106 6.47 -0.65 18.90
C ILE A 106 5.92 -2.06 19.08
N LEU A 107 6.53 -3.07 18.44
CA LEU A 107 6.06 -4.44 18.49
C LEU A 107 6.06 -5.02 19.92
N MET A 108 7.09 -4.75 20.70
CA MET A 108 7.20 -5.23 22.11
C MET A 108 6.13 -4.63 23.05
N LYS A 109 5.46 -3.55 22.66
CA LYS A 109 4.36 -2.95 23.44
C LYS A 109 3.01 -3.59 23.15
N LEU A 110 2.90 -4.39 22.09
CA LEU A 110 1.64 -5.01 21.67
C LEU A 110 1.42 -6.35 22.35
N THR A 111 0.16 -6.63 22.69
CA THR A 111 -0.33 -7.99 22.92
C THR A 111 -0.62 -8.65 21.58
N THR A 112 -0.70 -9.98 21.53
CA THR A 112 -1.02 -10.72 20.30
C THR A 112 -2.37 -10.30 19.72
N GLN A 113 -3.37 -10.10 20.59
CA GLN A 113 -4.69 -9.62 20.20
C GLN A 113 -4.62 -8.23 19.55
N ARG A 114 -3.94 -7.28 20.22
CA ARG A 114 -3.80 -5.91 19.73
C ARG A 114 -3.01 -5.85 18.43
N ALA A 115 -1.96 -6.66 18.31
CA ALA A 115 -1.14 -6.72 17.09
C ALA A 115 -1.96 -7.17 15.87
N LYS A 116 -2.87 -8.15 16.04
CA LYS A 116 -3.77 -8.60 14.96
C LYS A 116 -4.75 -7.50 14.56
N GLU A 117 -5.39 -6.85 15.52
CA GLU A 117 -6.34 -5.77 15.29
C GLU A 117 -5.66 -4.59 14.57
N ASP A 118 -4.54 -4.11 15.10
CA ASP A 118 -3.79 -2.98 14.54
C ASP A 118 -3.21 -3.29 13.15
N TYR A 119 -2.88 -4.56 12.87
CA TYR A 119 -2.44 -4.97 11.53
C TYR A 119 -3.60 -4.92 10.53
N ILE A 120 -4.77 -5.49 10.88
CA ILE A 120 -5.97 -5.54 10.01
C ILE A 120 -6.48 -4.12 9.71
N ASP A 121 -6.54 -3.28 10.73
CA ASP A 121 -7.06 -1.91 10.63
C ASP A 121 -6.01 -0.90 10.12
N HIS A 122 -4.81 -1.36 9.77
CA HIS A 122 -3.67 -0.55 9.35
C HIS A 122 -3.16 0.47 10.38
N PHE A 123 -3.54 0.36 11.64
CA PHE A 123 -3.00 1.21 12.71
C PHE A 123 -1.51 0.97 12.94
N LEU A 124 -1.08 -0.30 12.93
CA LEU A 124 0.34 -0.67 13.04
C LEU A 124 1.19 0.00 11.94
N HIS A 125 0.69 0.01 10.69
CA HIS A 125 1.38 0.66 9.57
C HIS A 125 1.54 2.17 9.81
N LYS A 126 0.48 2.83 10.30
CA LYS A 126 0.48 4.27 10.57
C LYS A 126 1.36 4.64 11.77
N ASP A 127 1.38 3.81 12.80
CA ASP A 127 2.21 4.04 13.98
C ASP A 127 3.69 3.92 13.63
N ILE A 128 4.07 2.92 12.84
CA ILE A 128 5.43 2.78 12.33
C ILE A 128 5.78 3.99 11.45
N GLU A 129 4.95 4.35 10.48
CA GLU A 129 5.16 5.49 9.59
C GLU A 129 5.40 6.79 10.37
N LYS A 130 4.53 7.06 11.34
CA LYS A 130 4.65 8.25 12.20
C LYS A 130 5.95 8.25 12.99
N GLN A 131 6.30 7.14 13.61
CA GLN A 131 7.51 7.05 14.43
C GLN A 131 8.78 7.20 13.59
N LEU A 132 8.83 6.59 12.41
CA LEU A 132 9.97 6.71 11.51
C LEU A 132 10.13 8.14 10.99
N ASN A 133 9.03 8.83 10.66
CA ASN A 133 9.08 10.25 10.26
C ASN A 133 9.56 11.14 11.41
N LEU A 134 9.19 10.88 12.66
CA LEU A 134 9.69 11.61 13.83
C LEU A 134 11.21 11.44 13.98
N ILE A 135 11.72 10.22 13.81
CA ILE A 135 13.16 9.94 13.85
C ILE A 135 13.89 10.72 12.76
N LEU A 136 13.35 10.77 11.54
CA LEU A 136 13.94 11.52 10.42
C LEU A 136 13.81 13.06 10.57
N GLY A 137 13.25 13.53 11.68
CA GLY A 137 13.14 14.96 11.99
C GLY A 137 12.11 15.71 11.13
N THR A 138 11.15 14.98 10.56
CA THR A 138 10.09 15.58 9.73
C THR A 138 8.83 15.84 10.54
N SER A 139 8.20 16.98 10.31
CA SER A 139 6.87 17.27 10.85
C SER A 139 5.80 16.50 10.05
N THR A 140 4.62 16.37 10.62
CA THR A 140 3.48 15.65 10.00
C THR A 140 3.07 16.21 8.63
N SER A 141 3.44 17.49 8.34
CA SER A 141 3.18 18.17 7.07
C SER A 141 4.23 17.90 5.99
N GLU A 142 5.40 17.37 6.37
CA GLU A 142 6.54 17.13 5.47
C GLU A 142 7.01 15.68 5.56
N SER A 143 6.06 14.75 5.68
CA SER A 143 6.40 13.32 5.78
C SER A 143 7.23 12.87 4.59
N ARG A 144 8.43 12.38 4.86
CA ARG A 144 9.34 11.82 3.86
C ARG A 144 9.08 10.34 3.63
N ILE A 145 8.67 9.61 4.66
CA ILE A 145 8.11 8.24 4.56
C ILE A 145 6.62 8.40 4.34
N ILE A 146 6.15 7.94 3.20
CA ILE A 146 4.76 8.10 2.74
C ILE A 146 3.94 6.84 2.89
N LYS A 147 4.58 5.70 3.09
CA LYS A 147 3.90 4.42 3.23
C LYS A 147 4.78 3.38 3.90
N VAL A 148 4.16 2.58 4.75
CA VAL A 148 4.75 1.37 5.33
C VAL A 148 4.05 0.15 4.74
N PHE A 149 4.82 -0.85 4.35
CA PHE A 149 4.34 -2.14 3.89
C PHE A 149 4.80 -3.20 4.88
N ILE A 150 3.91 -4.10 5.22
CA ILE A 150 4.18 -5.27 6.07
C ILE A 150 3.78 -6.51 5.29
N PRO A 151 4.64 -7.00 4.39
CA PRO A 151 4.31 -8.13 3.52
C PRO A 151 4.16 -9.45 4.28
N THR A 152 4.82 -9.56 5.42
CA THR A 152 4.75 -10.74 6.29
C THR A 152 4.33 -10.32 7.70
N PHE A 153 3.28 -10.97 8.23
CA PHE A 153 2.83 -10.81 9.61
C PHE A 153 2.46 -12.17 10.19
N LEU A 154 3.17 -12.63 11.19
CA LEU A 154 2.96 -13.91 11.85
C LEU A 154 2.99 -13.74 13.38
N ILE A 155 2.14 -14.48 14.06
CA ILE A 155 2.13 -14.60 15.53
C ILE A 155 2.21 -16.08 15.88
N ASN A 156 3.11 -16.42 16.77
CA ASN A 156 3.36 -17.80 17.20
C ASN A 156 3.40 -17.86 18.72
#